data_755833bc4100a6d72c34cec53a87dcc3
#
_entry.id   755833bc4100a6d72c34cec53a87dcc3
#
_cell.length_a   1.000
_cell.length_b   1.000
_cell.length_c   1.000
_cell.angle_alpha   90.00
_cell.angle_beta   90.00
_cell.angle_gamma   90.00
#
_symmetry.space_group_name_H-M   'P 1'
#
loop_
_entity.id
_entity.type
_entity.pdbx_description
1 polymer ?
#
loop_
_entity_poly.entity_id
_entity_poly.type
_entity_poly.pdbx_seq_one_letter_code
_entity_poly.pdbx_strand_id
1 'polypeptide(L)'
;MAMLAGIQGASGVQETTFGNKFGKLPAGGYVCKILNVKVDKTSGGSLYIKLQIDVSEGEYAGHFQRRYLDDAGSQYGQKWKGIYKIFLPVMTDDNDKYMHDIAIYKGQINTIARANGKPEPNIEAGYDPDIFKGCTVGVLFRDAKYNGNHFTEAAFLCDPAKIRTGDFEIPEPRKPEQTGNNGFASGGIFAAAAQQQQPAAVPNIGDLSDFEEIPTTGDVPF
;
A
#
# COMPACT_ATOMS: atom_id res chain seq x y z
N MET A 1 2.05 -48.62 25.66
CA MET A 1 2.28 -47.79 24.45
C MET A 1 0.98 -47.71 23.68
N ALA A 2 0.44 -46.50 23.49
CA ALA A 2 -0.74 -46.28 22.63
C ALA A 2 -0.26 -46.13 21.20
N MET A 3 -0.70 -47.02 20.30
CA MET A 3 -0.46 -46.89 18.88
C MET A 3 -1.59 -46.05 18.24
N LEU A 4 -1.20 -45.03 17.47
CA LEU A 4 -2.15 -44.25 16.67
C LEU A 4 -2.59 -45.07 15.45
N ALA A 5 -3.89 -45.06 15.17
CA ALA A 5 -4.43 -45.69 13.96
C ALA A 5 -3.90 -45.00 12.70
N GLY A 6 -3.60 -45.78 11.66
CA GLY A 6 -3.11 -45.25 10.39
C GLY A 6 -4.18 -44.40 9.70
N ILE A 7 -3.77 -43.28 9.08
CA ILE A 7 -4.64 -42.39 8.29
C ILE A 7 -4.60 -42.89 6.84
N GLN A 8 -5.74 -43.44 6.37
CA GLN A 8 -5.87 -43.91 4.99
C GLN A 8 -5.83 -42.72 4.01
N GLY A 9 -5.10 -42.85 2.90
CA GLY A 9 -4.99 -41.81 1.87
C GLY A 9 -3.88 -40.77 2.12
N ALA A 10 -3.12 -40.88 3.22
CA ALA A 10 -2.05 -39.93 3.53
C ALA A 10 -0.91 -39.92 2.49
N SER A 11 -0.66 -41.03 1.80
CA SER A 11 0.42 -41.15 0.80
C SER A 11 0.17 -40.35 -0.50
N GLY A 12 -1.05 -39.88 -0.76
CA GLY A 12 -1.41 -39.08 -1.93
C GLY A 12 -1.54 -37.57 -1.64
N VAL A 13 -1.38 -37.18 -0.38
CA VAL A 13 -1.54 -35.76 0.01
C VAL A 13 -0.17 -35.12 0.09
N GLN A 14 0.02 -34.01 -0.66
CA GLN A 14 1.23 -33.20 -0.50
C GLN A 14 1.31 -32.64 0.91
N GLU A 15 2.46 -32.78 1.52
CA GLU A 15 2.74 -32.18 2.83
C GLU A 15 2.52 -30.67 2.79
N THR A 16 1.61 -30.20 3.63
CA THR A 16 1.45 -28.76 3.84
C THR A 16 2.44 -28.36 4.93
N THR A 17 3.55 -27.77 4.55
CA THR A 17 4.48 -27.14 5.48
C THR A 17 3.81 -25.95 6.16
N PHE A 18 3.48 -26.10 7.44
CA PHE A 18 3.09 -25.00 8.30
C PHE A 18 4.34 -24.19 8.67
N GLY A 19 4.82 -23.41 7.72
CA GLY A 19 5.95 -22.54 7.93
C GLY A 19 6.07 -21.61 6.76
N ASN A 20 5.75 -20.34 6.96
CA ASN A 20 5.91 -19.27 5.95
C ASN A 20 5.07 -19.35 4.68
N LYS A 21 3.88 -19.95 4.70
CA LYS A 21 2.94 -19.86 3.58
C LYS A 21 2.51 -18.40 3.29
N PHE A 22 2.70 -17.51 4.23
CA PHE A 22 2.38 -16.07 4.14
C PHE A 22 3.64 -15.21 4.15
N GLY A 23 4.68 -15.66 3.46
CA GLY A 23 5.86 -14.86 3.22
C GLY A 23 5.54 -13.45 2.66
N LYS A 24 6.55 -12.75 2.26
CA LYS A 24 6.41 -11.50 1.52
C LYS A 24 5.42 -11.66 0.36
N LEU A 25 4.46 -10.73 0.22
CA LEU A 25 3.61 -10.66 -0.98
C LEU A 25 4.52 -10.43 -2.18
N PRO A 26 4.47 -11.24 -3.25
CA PRO A 26 5.25 -10.97 -4.46
C PRO A 26 4.92 -9.61 -5.08
N ALA A 27 5.89 -8.99 -5.76
CA ALA A 27 5.60 -7.82 -6.60
C ALA A 27 4.61 -8.22 -7.71
N GLY A 28 3.62 -7.36 -7.96
CA GLY A 28 2.56 -7.67 -8.92
C GLY A 28 1.31 -6.84 -8.70
N GLY A 29 0.26 -7.14 -9.46
CA GLY A 29 -1.04 -6.51 -9.35
C GLY A 29 -2.01 -7.35 -8.52
N TYR A 30 -2.72 -6.73 -7.61
CA TYR A 30 -3.70 -7.41 -6.75
C TYR A 30 -4.99 -6.60 -6.65
N VAL A 31 -6.11 -7.28 -6.69
CA VAL A 31 -7.40 -6.68 -6.34
C VAL A 31 -7.50 -6.63 -4.83
N CYS A 32 -7.64 -5.43 -4.29
CA CYS A 32 -7.66 -5.19 -2.85
C CYS A 32 -8.98 -4.57 -2.41
N LYS A 33 -9.38 -4.84 -1.17
CA LYS A 33 -10.48 -4.17 -0.49
C LYS A 33 -9.93 -3.16 0.50
N ILE A 34 -10.50 -1.96 0.52
CA ILE A 34 -10.20 -0.94 1.52
C ILE A 34 -10.98 -1.26 2.79
N LEU A 35 -10.29 -1.65 3.85
CA LEU A 35 -10.90 -2.06 5.11
C LEU A 35 -11.18 -0.86 6.01
N ASN A 36 -10.25 0.09 6.02
CA ASN A 36 -10.36 1.30 6.83
C ASN A 36 -9.69 2.48 6.14
N VAL A 37 -10.15 3.67 6.49
CA VAL A 37 -9.63 4.95 5.97
C VAL A 37 -9.37 5.87 7.15
N LYS A 38 -8.26 6.59 7.12
CA LYS A 38 -7.93 7.58 8.15
C LYS A 38 -7.15 8.74 7.51
N VAL A 39 -7.45 9.95 7.90
CA VAL A 39 -6.59 11.10 7.59
C VAL A 39 -5.53 11.21 8.68
N ASP A 40 -4.27 11.33 8.28
CA ASP A 40 -3.12 11.36 9.18
C ASP A 40 -2.08 12.37 8.69
N LYS A 41 -1.06 12.64 9.49
CA LYS A 41 0.03 13.57 9.16
C LYS A 41 1.36 12.86 9.22
N THR A 42 2.29 13.30 8.35
CA THR A 42 3.71 12.93 8.50
C THR A 42 4.35 13.75 9.63
N SER A 43 5.55 13.37 10.07
CA SER A 43 6.37 14.18 10.99
C SER A 43 6.62 15.59 10.45
N GLY A 44 6.75 15.74 9.14
CA GLY A 44 6.87 17.02 8.47
C GLY A 44 5.55 17.81 8.32
N GLY A 45 4.43 17.29 8.87
CA GLY A 45 3.13 17.98 8.87
C GLY A 45 2.30 17.78 7.61
N SER A 46 2.78 17.09 6.58
CA SER A 46 2.03 16.82 5.35
C SER A 46 0.87 15.87 5.62
N LEU A 47 -0.34 16.27 5.21
CA LEU A 47 -1.54 15.45 5.34
C LEU A 47 -1.59 14.33 4.29
N TYR A 48 -2.09 13.18 4.67
CA TYR A 48 -2.37 12.08 3.76
C TYR A 48 -3.59 11.26 4.19
N ILE A 49 -4.26 10.66 3.23
CA ILE A 49 -5.29 9.65 3.46
C ILE A 49 -4.58 8.30 3.55
N LYS A 50 -4.69 7.66 4.69
CA LYS A 50 -4.18 6.31 4.95
C LYS A 50 -5.27 5.31 4.64
N LEU A 51 -5.06 4.49 3.62
CA LEU A 51 -5.93 3.38 3.28
C LEU A 51 -5.34 2.10 3.88
N GLN A 52 -6.12 1.44 4.74
CA GLN A 52 -5.82 0.09 5.19
C GLN A 52 -6.45 -0.87 4.19
N ILE A 53 -5.63 -1.63 3.49
CA ILE A 53 -6.05 -2.52 2.41
C ILE A 53 -5.73 -3.98 2.73
N ASP A 54 -6.52 -4.90 2.17
CA ASP A 54 -6.17 -6.31 2.10
C ASP A 54 -6.46 -6.86 0.71
N VAL A 55 -5.70 -7.87 0.30
CA VAL A 55 -5.96 -8.57 -0.96
C VAL A 55 -7.31 -9.29 -0.85
N SER A 56 -8.19 -9.06 -1.81
CA SER A 56 -9.55 -9.60 -1.79
C SER A 56 -9.79 -10.76 -2.75
N GLU A 57 -8.93 -10.96 -3.74
CA GLU A 57 -9.10 -11.97 -4.79
C GLU A 57 -7.81 -12.77 -5.03
N GLY A 58 -7.97 -13.99 -5.53
CA GLY A 58 -6.86 -14.86 -5.93
C GLY A 58 -6.19 -15.58 -4.76
N GLU A 59 -5.01 -16.14 -5.05
CA GLU A 59 -4.24 -16.98 -4.12
C GLU A 59 -3.87 -16.25 -2.82
N TYR A 60 -3.62 -14.95 -2.92
CA TYR A 60 -3.20 -14.12 -1.79
C TYR A 60 -4.35 -13.42 -1.05
N ALA A 61 -5.61 -13.78 -1.34
CA ALA A 61 -6.76 -13.18 -0.66
C ALA A 61 -6.64 -13.27 0.87
N GLY A 62 -6.80 -12.15 1.60
CA GLY A 62 -6.63 -12.07 3.05
C GLY A 62 -5.17 -12.09 3.52
N HIS A 63 -4.21 -11.77 2.66
CA HIS A 63 -2.78 -11.83 2.95
C HIS A 63 -2.39 -10.99 4.17
N PHE A 64 -2.81 -9.73 4.20
CA PHE A 64 -2.41 -8.82 5.29
C PHE A 64 -3.13 -9.13 6.60
N GLN A 65 -4.38 -9.60 6.53
CA GLN A 65 -5.12 -10.06 7.71
C GLN A 65 -4.45 -11.28 8.34
N ARG A 66 -4.11 -12.29 7.54
CA ARG A 66 -3.41 -13.48 8.06
C ARG A 66 -2.08 -13.11 8.68
N ARG A 67 -1.28 -12.28 7.98
CA ARG A 67 -0.01 -11.82 8.50
C ARG A 67 -0.14 -11.04 9.81
N TYR A 68 -1.17 -10.20 9.93
CA TYR A 68 -1.47 -9.49 11.16
C TYR A 68 -1.79 -10.45 12.31
N LEU A 69 -2.55 -11.51 12.05
CA LEU A 69 -2.87 -12.54 13.05
C LEU A 69 -1.64 -13.36 13.43
N ASP A 70 -0.75 -13.67 12.49
CA ASP A 70 0.49 -14.39 12.76
C ASP A 70 1.45 -13.57 13.63
N ASP A 71 1.42 -12.24 13.52
CA ASP A 71 2.21 -11.31 14.33
C ASP A 71 1.68 -11.18 15.79
N ALA A 72 0.60 -11.84 16.19
CA ALA A 72 -0.04 -11.71 17.50
C ALA A 72 0.89 -12.08 18.68
N GLY A 73 1.86 -12.96 18.47
CA GLY A 73 2.87 -13.36 19.45
C GLY A 73 4.21 -12.63 19.31
N SER A 74 4.32 -11.68 18.40
CA SER A 74 5.57 -10.96 18.14
C SER A 74 5.90 -9.97 19.27
N GLN A 75 7.16 -9.93 19.69
CA GLN A 75 7.66 -8.93 20.63
C GLN A 75 7.54 -7.49 20.14
N TYR A 76 7.33 -7.30 18.85
CA TYR A 76 7.15 -5.98 18.20
C TYR A 76 5.67 -5.58 18.06
N GLY A 77 4.75 -6.40 18.61
CA GLY A 77 3.31 -6.19 18.52
C GLY A 77 2.75 -6.46 17.12
N GLN A 78 1.43 -6.49 17.03
CA GLN A 78 0.72 -6.65 15.77
C GLN A 78 0.72 -5.34 15.00
N LYS A 79 1.24 -5.36 13.77
CA LYS A 79 1.23 -4.18 12.88
C LYS A 79 0.60 -4.55 11.54
N TRP A 80 -0.40 -3.78 11.11
CA TRP A 80 -0.99 -3.95 9.79
C TRP A 80 -0.02 -3.49 8.71
N LYS A 81 0.29 -4.35 7.74
CA LYS A 81 1.29 -4.08 6.68
C LYS A 81 0.66 -3.61 5.36
N GLY A 82 -0.63 -3.86 5.14
CA GLY A 82 -1.35 -3.47 3.93
C GLY A 82 -1.77 -2.00 3.97
N ILE A 83 -0.84 -1.08 3.77
CA ILE A 83 -1.09 0.36 3.83
C ILE A 83 -0.79 0.99 2.46
N TYR A 84 -1.71 1.83 1.99
CA TYR A 84 -1.50 2.76 0.91
C TYR A 84 -1.75 4.19 1.38
N LYS A 85 -0.87 5.12 1.01
CA LYS A 85 -0.98 6.53 1.41
C LYS A 85 -1.27 7.40 0.19
N ILE A 86 -2.32 8.21 0.26
CA ILE A 86 -2.66 9.24 -0.74
C ILE A 86 -2.34 10.59 -0.10
N PHE A 87 -1.26 11.23 -0.53
CA PHE A 87 -0.86 12.53 0.00
C PHE A 87 -1.75 13.65 -0.54
N LEU A 88 -2.13 14.57 0.33
CA LEU A 88 -2.85 15.77 -0.08
C LEU A 88 -1.84 16.75 -0.72
N PRO A 89 -2.22 17.42 -1.82
CA PRO A 89 -1.40 18.46 -2.41
C PRO A 89 -1.11 19.59 -1.41
N VAL A 90 0.12 20.03 -1.36
CA VAL A 90 0.53 21.16 -0.53
C VAL A 90 0.85 22.33 -1.46
N MET A 91 0.20 23.49 -1.23
CA MET A 91 0.49 24.69 -2.00
C MET A 91 1.96 25.07 -1.82
N THR A 92 2.64 25.30 -2.93
CA THR A 92 4.03 25.73 -3.00
C THR A 92 4.15 26.93 -3.94
N ASP A 93 5.27 27.64 -3.91
CA ASP A 93 5.55 28.74 -4.86
C ASP A 93 5.70 28.25 -6.31
N ASP A 94 5.97 26.95 -6.51
CA ASP A 94 5.99 26.28 -7.80
C ASP A 94 4.55 25.83 -8.16
N ASN A 95 3.88 26.64 -8.96
CA ASN A 95 2.52 26.37 -9.38
C ASN A 95 2.40 25.13 -10.26
N ASP A 96 3.38 24.85 -11.11
CA ASP A 96 3.33 23.68 -12.01
C ASP A 96 3.44 22.39 -11.20
N LYS A 97 4.32 22.37 -10.22
CA LYS A 97 4.41 21.26 -9.27
C LYS A 97 3.10 21.06 -8.49
N TYR A 98 2.53 22.15 -7.98
CA TYR A 98 1.26 22.09 -7.23
C TYR A 98 0.12 21.55 -8.09
N MET A 99 -0.02 22.01 -9.33
CA MET A 99 -1.04 21.52 -10.25
C MET A 99 -0.84 20.05 -10.64
N HIS A 100 0.42 19.63 -10.78
CA HIS A 100 0.76 18.22 -11.00
C HIS A 100 0.35 17.35 -9.79
N ASP A 101 0.66 17.79 -8.57
CA ASP A 101 0.29 17.09 -7.33
C ASP A 101 -1.23 16.97 -7.18
N ILE A 102 -1.99 18.03 -7.54
CA ILE A 102 -3.47 17.98 -7.60
C ILE A 102 -3.93 16.91 -8.61
N ALA A 103 -3.34 16.88 -9.80
CA ALA A 103 -3.73 15.92 -10.84
C ALA A 103 -3.52 14.47 -10.37
N ILE A 104 -2.39 14.18 -9.70
CA ILE A 104 -2.11 12.87 -9.12
C ILE A 104 -3.13 12.53 -8.04
N TYR A 105 -3.34 13.42 -7.09
CA TYR A 105 -4.31 13.24 -6.00
C TYR A 105 -5.70 12.93 -6.55
N LYS A 106 -6.18 13.78 -7.47
CA LYS A 106 -7.47 13.60 -8.15
C LYS A 106 -7.54 12.27 -8.89
N GLY A 107 -6.48 11.90 -9.61
CA GLY A 107 -6.40 10.62 -10.32
C GLY A 107 -6.58 9.42 -9.38
N GLN A 108 -5.92 9.43 -8.23
CA GLN A 108 -5.99 8.35 -7.26
C GLN A 108 -7.39 8.19 -6.64
N ILE A 109 -8.00 9.29 -6.16
CA ILE A 109 -9.34 9.23 -5.56
C ILE A 109 -10.43 8.87 -6.56
N ASN A 110 -10.32 9.40 -7.79
CA ASN A 110 -11.27 9.09 -8.85
C ASN A 110 -11.15 7.63 -9.33
N THR A 111 -9.94 7.07 -9.33
CA THR A 111 -9.75 5.64 -9.61
C THR A 111 -10.55 4.77 -8.65
N ILE A 112 -10.51 5.07 -7.35
CA ILE A 112 -11.30 4.34 -6.36
C ILE A 112 -12.80 4.54 -6.60
N ALA A 113 -13.24 5.78 -6.81
CA ALA A 113 -14.65 6.09 -7.02
C ALA A 113 -15.20 5.37 -8.25
N ARG A 114 -14.54 5.49 -9.40
CA ARG A 114 -14.96 4.86 -10.66
C ARG A 114 -15.02 3.35 -10.57
N ALA A 115 -14.01 2.73 -9.97
CA ALA A 115 -13.96 1.28 -9.79
C ALA A 115 -15.15 0.71 -8.97
N ASN A 116 -15.83 1.57 -8.21
CA ASN A 116 -16.95 1.20 -7.36
C ASN A 116 -18.28 1.84 -7.77
N GLY A 117 -18.34 2.45 -8.97
CA GLY A 117 -19.56 3.10 -9.47
C GLY A 117 -20.03 4.28 -8.59
N LYS A 118 -19.10 4.89 -7.85
CA LYS A 118 -19.39 6.05 -7.00
C LYS A 118 -19.13 7.35 -7.79
N PRO A 119 -19.83 8.44 -7.45
CA PRO A 119 -19.53 9.76 -8.00
C PRO A 119 -18.11 10.17 -7.63
N GLU A 120 -17.46 10.90 -8.53
CA GLU A 120 -16.14 11.46 -8.25
C GLU A 120 -16.23 12.49 -7.11
N PRO A 121 -15.37 12.40 -6.09
CA PRO A 121 -15.39 13.35 -4.98
C PRO A 121 -15.11 14.78 -5.44
N ASN A 122 -15.86 15.74 -4.93
CA ASN A 122 -15.60 17.15 -5.17
C ASN A 122 -14.46 17.63 -4.25
N ILE A 123 -13.25 17.67 -4.78
CA ILE A 123 -12.05 18.06 -4.00
C ILE A 123 -12.05 19.55 -3.61
N GLU A 124 -12.73 20.41 -4.36
CA GLU A 124 -12.79 21.85 -4.10
C GLU A 124 -13.77 22.16 -2.93
N ALA A 125 -14.90 21.48 -2.91
CA ALA A 125 -15.87 21.60 -1.83
C ALA A 125 -15.49 20.82 -0.56
N GLY A 126 -14.50 19.93 -0.69
CA GLY A 126 -14.16 18.95 0.33
C GLY A 126 -15.07 17.72 0.27
N TYR A 127 -14.59 16.62 0.82
CA TYR A 127 -15.33 15.37 0.91
C TYR A 127 -14.86 14.57 2.13
N ASP A 128 -15.69 13.64 2.58
CA ASP A 128 -15.32 12.70 3.64
C ASP A 128 -14.61 11.48 3.02
N PRO A 129 -13.33 11.23 3.34
CA PRO A 129 -12.60 10.06 2.82
C PRO A 129 -13.20 8.72 3.21
N ASP A 130 -14.02 8.65 4.24
CA ASP A 130 -14.68 7.40 4.68
C ASP A 130 -15.61 6.80 3.61
N ILE A 131 -15.99 7.58 2.59
CA ILE A 131 -16.71 7.07 1.41
C ILE A 131 -15.95 5.94 0.69
N PHE A 132 -14.65 5.85 0.86
CA PHE A 132 -13.81 4.80 0.26
C PHE A 132 -13.77 3.51 1.08
N LYS A 133 -14.25 3.52 2.32
CA LYS A 133 -14.31 2.31 3.15
C LYS A 133 -15.20 1.26 2.51
N GLY A 134 -14.71 0.04 2.44
CA GLY A 134 -15.37 -1.07 1.78
C GLY A 134 -15.24 -1.11 0.26
N CYS A 135 -14.63 -0.08 -0.37
CA CYS A 135 -14.37 -0.04 -1.81
C CYS A 135 -13.33 -1.08 -2.23
N THR A 136 -13.46 -1.54 -3.49
CA THR A 136 -12.48 -2.40 -4.15
C THR A 136 -11.60 -1.54 -5.05
N VAL A 137 -10.30 -1.84 -5.11
CA VAL A 137 -9.34 -1.14 -5.95
C VAL A 137 -8.23 -2.08 -6.41
N GLY A 138 -7.71 -1.90 -7.60
CA GLY A 138 -6.48 -2.55 -8.05
C GLY A 138 -5.28 -1.84 -7.42
N VAL A 139 -4.33 -2.63 -6.90
CA VAL A 139 -3.10 -2.10 -6.31
C VAL A 139 -1.91 -2.81 -6.93
N LEU A 140 -0.98 -2.04 -7.45
CA LEU A 140 0.30 -2.53 -7.95
C LEU A 140 1.33 -2.46 -6.84
N PHE A 141 1.91 -3.61 -6.54
CA PHE A 141 2.96 -3.75 -5.53
C PHE A 141 4.31 -3.90 -6.20
N ARG A 142 5.32 -3.27 -5.62
CA ARG A 142 6.71 -3.37 -6.07
C ARG A 142 7.62 -3.86 -4.96
N ASP A 143 8.76 -4.39 -5.35
CA ASP A 143 9.84 -4.71 -4.44
C ASP A 143 10.49 -3.44 -3.90
N ALA A 144 10.79 -3.46 -2.60
CA ALA A 144 11.51 -2.41 -1.92
C ALA A 144 12.55 -3.02 -0.96
N LYS A 145 13.59 -2.25 -0.67
CA LYS A 145 14.66 -2.64 0.25
C LYS A 145 14.94 -1.50 1.22
N TYR A 146 15.00 -1.82 2.51
CA TYR A 146 15.36 -0.88 3.55
C TYR A 146 16.20 -1.57 4.62
N ASN A 147 17.32 -1.00 4.98
CA ASN A 147 18.25 -1.56 5.98
C ASN A 147 18.57 -3.05 5.76
N GLY A 148 18.80 -3.45 4.51
CA GLY A 148 19.07 -4.84 4.16
C GLY A 148 17.83 -5.74 4.07
N ASN A 149 16.69 -5.34 4.58
CA ASN A 149 15.44 -6.09 4.54
C ASN A 149 14.72 -5.87 3.21
N HIS A 150 14.28 -6.95 2.60
CA HIS A 150 13.46 -6.94 1.38
C HIS A 150 11.98 -7.05 1.75
N PHE A 151 11.17 -6.14 1.24
CA PHE A 151 9.72 -6.15 1.43
C PHE A 151 9.01 -5.74 0.14
N THR A 152 7.70 -5.81 0.15
CA THR A 152 6.86 -5.36 -0.95
C THR A 152 5.98 -4.23 -0.46
N GLU A 153 5.93 -3.14 -1.20
CA GLU A 153 5.12 -1.97 -0.89
C GLU A 153 4.08 -1.71 -1.97
N ALA A 154 2.94 -1.16 -1.57
CA ALA A 154 1.92 -0.69 -2.50
C ALA A 154 2.43 0.59 -3.19
N ALA A 155 2.54 0.55 -4.54
CA ALA A 155 3.12 1.62 -5.34
C ALA A 155 2.05 2.47 -6.03
N PHE A 156 1.07 1.85 -6.69
CA PHE A 156 0.06 2.55 -7.48
C PHE A 156 -1.32 1.94 -7.31
N LEU A 157 -2.35 2.81 -7.47
CA LEU A 157 -3.74 2.39 -7.62
C LEU A 157 -4.10 2.30 -9.11
N CYS A 158 -4.92 1.31 -9.45
CA CYS A 158 -5.46 1.16 -10.79
C CYS A 158 -6.89 0.60 -10.73
N ASP A 159 -7.53 0.48 -11.89
CA ASP A 159 -8.81 -0.21 -12.01
C ASP A 159 -8.63 -1.71 -11.72
N PRO A 160 -9.44 -2.32 -10.84
CA PRO A 160 -9.42 -3.76 -10.61
C PRO A 160 -9.59 -4.60 -11.87
N ALA A 161 -10.31 -4.08 -12.88
CA ALA A 161 -10.46 -4.75 -14.16
C ALA A 161 -9.12 -5.00 -14.86
N LYS A 162 -8.19 -4.04 -14.79
CA LYS A 162 -6.84 -4.21 -15.35
C LYS A 162 -6.08 -5.36 -14.69
N ILE A 163 -6.23 -5.53 -13.38
CA ILE A 163 -5.61 -6.64 -12.66
C ILE A 163 -6.19 -7.97 -13.12
N ARG A 164 -7.52 -8.06 -13.23
CA ARG A 164 -8.22 -9.29 -13.64
C ARG A 164 -7.90 -9.70 -15.08
N THR A 165 -7.65 -8.74 -15.96
CA THR A 165 -7.28 -8.99 -17.37
C THR A 165 -5.78 -9.16 -17.57
N GLY A 166 -4.94 -8.87 -16.56
CA GLY A 166 -3.49 -8.87 -16.70
C GLY A 166 -2.94 -7.67 -17.48
N ASP A 167 -3.76 -6.64 -17.72
CA ASP A 167 -3.37 -5.40 -18.43
C ASP A 167 -2.70 -4.41 -17.46
N PHE A 168 -1.54 -4.79 -16.95
CA PHE A 168 -0.72 -3.95 -16.10
C PHE A 168 0.76 -4.33 -16.19
N GLU A 169 1.62 -3.39 -15.86
CA GLU A 169 3.06 -3.63 -15.70
C GLU A 169 3.42 -3.62 -14.22
N ILE A 170 4.32 -4.52 -13.84
CA ILE A 170 4.83 -4.55 -12.46
C ILE A 170 5.77 -3.34 -12.30
N PRO A 171 5.54 -2.46 -11.32
CA PRO A 171 6.40 -1.29 -11.13
C PRO A 171 7.83 -1.70 -10.78
N GLU A 172 8.79 -0.92 -11.29
CA GLU A 172 10.21 -1.14 -10.96
C GLU A 172 10.45 -1.14 -9.45
N PRO A 173 11.39 -1.96 -8.97
CA PRO A 173 11.80 -1.94 -7.58
C PRO A 173 12.21 -0.54 -7.12
N ARG A 174 11.87 -0.19 -5.89
CA ARG A 174 12.27 1.09 -5.32
C ARG A 174 13.79 1.19 -5.21
N LYS A 175 14.36 2.23 -5.81
CA LYS A 175 15.80 2.49 -5.70
C LYS A 175 16.17 2.88 -4.26
N PRO A 176 17.28 2.34 -3.71
CA PRO A 176 17.69 2.61 -2.32
C PRO A 176 17.87 4.11 -2.01
N GLU A 177 18.28 4.89 -2.99
CA GLU A 177 18.56 6.33 -2.85
C GLU A 177 17.31 7.21 -2.72
N GLN A 178 16.11 6.66 -2.94
CA GLN A 178 14.84 7.39 -2.83
C GLN A 178 14.22 7.33 -1.42
N THR A 179 14.96 6.85 -0.44
CA THR A 179 14.49 6.73 0.95
C THR A 179 14.44 8.09 1.68
N GLY A 180 14.89 9.16 1.07
CA GLY A 180 15.14 10.45 1.74
C GLY A 180 14.22 11.60 1.41
N ASN A 181 13.25 11.50 0.53
CA ASN A 181 12.37 12.65 0.26
C ASN A 181 11.15 12.25 -0.57
N ASN A 182 10.04 11.93 0.09
CA ASN A 182 8.83 11.56 -0.64
C ASN A 182 7.56 12.05 -0.04
N GLY A 183 7.34 13.24 -0.39
CA GLY A 183 6.18 13.64 -1.15
C GLY A 183 6.24 13.04 -2.57
N PHE A 184 5.23 12.36 -3.00
CA PHE A 184 4.99 11.98 -4.39
C PHE A 184 6.11 11.27 -5.15
N ALA A 185 6.40 10.00 -4.85
CA ALA A 185 6.99 9.12 -5.83
C ALA A 185 5.88 8.63 -6.79
N SER A 186 5.44 9.50 -7.66
CA SER A 186 4.59 9.09 -8.78
C SER A 186 5.47 8.67 -9.94
N GLY A 187 5.68 7.37 -10.05
CA GLY A 187 6.01 6.78 -11.33
C GLY A 187 4.73 6.75 -12.16
N GLY A 188 4.38 7.84 -12.82
CA GLY A 188 3.23 7.87 -13.71
C GLY A 188 3.54 7.16 -15.01
N ILE A 189 2.55 6.45 -15.53
CA ILE A 189 2.49 5.87 -16.88
C ILE A 189 2.54 6.96 -17.99
N PHE A 190 2.88 8.20 -17.66
CA PHE A 190 2.91 9.35 -18.57
C PHE A 190 4.30 10.01 -18.71
N ALA A 191 5.38 9.38 -18.24
CA ALA A 191 6.71 9.93 -18.42
C ALA A 191 7.40 9.39 -19.69
N ALA A 192 6.75 9.57 -20.84
CA ALA A 192 7.39 9.51 -22.13
C ALA A 192 7.38 10.92 -22.72
N ALA A 193 8.16 11.84 -22.19
CA ALA A 193 8.72 13.03 -22.84
C ALA A 193 9.19 14.04 -21.78
N ALA A 194 10.41 13.93 -21.30
CA ALA A 194 11.29 15.06 -20.97
C ALA A 194 12.62 14.53 -20.45
N GLN A 195 13.54 14.35 -21.36
CA GLN A 195 14.96 14.26 -21.03
C GLN A 195 15.51 15.67 -20.79
N GLN A 196 16.46 15.73 -19.84
CA GLN A 196 17.47 16.76 -19.60
C GLN A 196 17.04 17.98 -18.78
N GLN A 197 17.47 18.00 -17.51
CA GLN A 197 18.55 18.89 -17.02
C GLN A 197 18.79 18.66 -15.52
N GLN A 198 20.03 18.30 -15.15
CA GLN A 198 20.64 18.52 -13.83
C GLN A 198 21.07 20.00 -13.73
N PRO A 199 21.38 20.62 -12.57
CA PRO A 199 21.73 20.10 -11.26
C PRO A 199 21.21 20.93 -10.06
N ALA A 200 21.33 20.45 -8.85
CA ALA A 200 21.97 21.09 -7.71
C ALA A 200 21.56 20.45 -6.38
N ALA A 201 22.54 20.18 -5.56
CA ALA A 201 22.48 19.61 -4.25
C ALA A 201 21.74 20.48 -3.24
N VAL A 202 20.93 19.90 -2.36
CA VAL A 202 20.58 20.47 -1.05
C VAL A 202 20.04 19.39 -0.08
N PRO A 203 19.96 19.67 1.22
CA PRO A 203 20.55 18.83 2.23
C PRO A 203 19.62 17.78 2.82
N ASN A 204 20.28 16.77 3.34
CA ASN A 204 19.89 15.72 4.25
C ASN A 204 18.92 16.18 5.36
N ILE A 205 17.70 15.64 5.38
CA ILE A 205 16.90 15.51 6.61
C ILE A 205 16.41 14.08 6.65
N GLY A 206 17.21 13.24 7.30
CA GLY A 206 16.75 11.91 7.71
C GLY A 206 15.93 12.03 8.96
N ASP A 207 14.77 11.48 8.97
CA ASP A 207 14.22 10.84 10.16
C ASP A 207 13.16 9.82 9.75
N LEU A 208 13.47 8.57 9.97
CA LEU A 208 12.59 7.42 9.74
C LEU A 208 11.95 6.94 11.04
N SER A 209 11.96 7.76 12.09
CA SER A 209 11.33 7.47 13.36
C SER A 209 9.79 7.36 13.28
N ASP A 210 9.20 7.81 12.17
CA ASP A 210 7.74 7.69 11.94
C ASP A 210 7.21 6.26 11.74
N PHE A 211 8.10 5.26 11.75
CA PHE A 211 7.67 3.86 11.75
C PHE A 211 7.55 3.25 13.13
N GLU A 212 7.90 3.97 14.18
CA GLU A 212 7.79 3.51 15.55
C GLU A 212 6.68 4.25 16.30
N GLU A 213 5.95 3.44 17.04
CA GLU A 213 5.02 3.76 18.11
C GLU A 213 3.61 4.24 17.72
N ILE A 214 2.72 3.25 17.66
CA ILE A 214 1.37 3.45 18.15
C ILE A 214 1.42 3.16 19.65
N PRO A 215 1.14 4.15 20.55
CA PRO A 215 1.07 3.87 21.98
C PRO A 215 -0.03 2.85 22.23
N THR A 216 0.35 1.79 22.91
CA THR A 216 -0.57 0.84 23.54
C THR A 216 -1.28 1.54 24.69
N THR A 217 -2.41 2.15 24.41
CA THR A 217 -3.40 2.46 25.47
C THR A 217 -4.78 2.13 24.92
N GLY A 218 -5.44 1.25 25.66
CA GLY A 218 -6.64 0.52 25.35
C GLY A 218 -7.82 1.39 24.89
N ASP A 219 -8.64 0.68 24.24
CA ASP A 219 -10.05 0.74 23.93
C ASP A 219 -10.29 0.56 22.43
N VAL A 220 -10.51 -0.68 22.08
CA VAL A 220 -11.19 -1.04 20.83
C VAL A 220 -12.61 -1.41 21.20
N PRO A 221 -13.61 -0.59 20.89
CA PRO A 221 -14.97 -1.07 20.87
C PRO A 221 -15.16 -1.90 19.59
N PHE A 222 -15.76 -3.04 19.78
CA PHE A 222 -16.21 -4.00 18.78
C PHE A 222 -17.16 -3.42 17.75
#